data_c8246ad5ed1c209a49241b8eac7669e2
#
_entry.id   c8246ad5ed1c209a49241b8eac7669e2
#
_cell.length_a   1.000
_cell.length_b   1.000
_cell.length_c   1.000
_cell.angle_alpha   90.00
_cell.angle_beta   90.00
_cell.angle_gamma   90.00
#
_symmetry.space_group_name_H-M   'P 1'
#
loop_
_entity.id
_entity.type
_entity.pdbx_description
1 polymer ?
#
loop_
_entity_poly.entity_id
_entity_poly.type
_entity_poly.pdbx_seq_one_letter_code
_entity_poly.pdbx_strand_id
1 'polypeptide(L)'
;MHSFAVALLLSSAAAFAPKAASRPSVAVAAMPSQDELKKQVGYQAIDDYVTSGMKVGLGTGSTAAFAVERLGMLLKDGTLKDIIAVPTSVRTKEQAEELGIPLTTLDEFSRLDVAIDGADEVDPDLNLVKGGGGALLREKMVEIVADKFIVIVDESKLCDALGPGFPVRSRR
;
A
#
# COMPACT_ATOMS: atom_id res chain seq x y z
N MET A 1 -3.17 16.00 19.12
CA MET A 1 -3.37 16.35 17.70
C MET A 1 -2.56 15.33 16.91
N HIS A 2 -3.23 14.34 16.32
CA HIS A 2 -2.56 13.33 15.49
C HIS A 2 -2.30 13.99 14.13
N SER A 3 -1.03 14.12 13.77
CA SER A 3 -0.66 14.60 12.43
C SER A 3 -0.74 13.41 11.48
N PHE A 4 -1.81 13.32 10.71
CA PHE A 4 -1.90 12.39 9.60
C PHE A 4 -0.96 12.87 8.50
N ALA A 5 0.20 12.26 8.36
CA ALA A 5 1.03 12.41 7.18
C ALA A 5 0.62 11.31 6.18
N VAL A 6 -0.14 11.67 5.15
CA VAL A 6 -0.40 10.79 4.01
C VAL A 6 0.82 10.89 3.10
N ALA A 7 1.56 9.80 2.92
CA ALA A 7 2.58 9.69 1.88
C ALA A 7 1.98 8.87 0.73
N LEU A 8 1.94 9.44 -0.45
CA LEU A 8 1.46 8.79 -1.66
C LEU A 8 2.67 8.25 -2.42
N LEU A 9 2.76 6.93 -2.57
CA LEU A 9 3.74 6.29 -3.43
C LEU A 9 3.09 5.91 -4.76
N LEU A 10 3.59 6.53 -5.82
CA LEU A 10 3.16 6.31 -7.19
C LEU A 10 4.29 5.59 -7.94
N SER A 11 3.96 4.50 -8.63
CA SER A 11 4.83 3.96 -9.66
C SER A 11 4.25 4.35 -11.01
N SER A 12 4.89 5.30 -11.68
CA SER A 12 4.60 5.65 -13.06
C SER A 12 5.80 5.31 -13.94
N ALA A 13 5.54 4.74 -15.11
CA ALA A 13 6.54 4.65 -16.15
C ALA A 13 6.69 6.02 -16.79
N ALA A 14 7.58 6.87 -16.27
CA ALA A 14 7.89 8.15 -16.88
C ALA A 14 8.45 7.93 -18.28
N ALA A 15 7.66 8.24 -19.32
CA ALA A 15 8.13 8.33 -20.69
C ALA A 15 9.04 9.54 -20.83
N PHE A 16 10.34 9.34 -20.77
CA PHE A 16 11.32 10.34 -21.14
C PHE A 16 11.38 10.42 -22.67
N ALA A 17 10.88 11.49 -23.27
CA ALA A 17 11.02 11.74 -24.71
C ALA A 17 12.38 12.39 -24.99
N PRO A 18 13.31 11.71 -25.67
CA PRO A 18 14.58 12.33 -26.06
C PRO A 18 14.39 13.19 -27.33
N LYS A 19 14.95 14.39 -27.27
CA LYS A 19 15.15 15.32 -28.39
C LYS A 19 15.98 14.62 -29.48
N ALA A 20 15.54 14.70 -30.72
CA ALA A 20 16.11 13.99 -31.86
C ALA A 20 17.61 14.22 -32.05
N ALA A 21 18.37 13.15 -32.00
CA ALA A 21 19.69 13.01 -32.62
C ALA A 21 19.86 11.54 -33.01
N SER A 22 20.40 11.28 -34.21
CA SER A 22 20.64 10.03 -34.94
C SER A 22 20.60 8.70 -34.12
N ARG A 23 19.72 7.79 -34.54
CA ARG A 23 19.35 6.53 -33.92
C ARG A 23 20.44 5.44 -34.02
N PRO A 24 20.95 4.88 -32.91
CA PRO A 24 21.13 3.45 -32.79
C PRO A 24 19.76 2.82 -32.43
N SER A 25 19.50 1.61 -32.87
CA SER A 25 18.27 0.86 -32.53
C SER A 25 18.23 0.65 -31.00
N VAL A 26 17.49 1.49 -30.31
CA VAL A 26 17.21 1.33 -28.90
C VAL A 26 16.13 0.25 -28.82
N ALA A 27 16.47 -0.90 -28.22
CA ALA A 27 15.47 -1.88 -27.80
C ALA A 27 14.49 -1.15 -26.90
N VAL A 28 13.23 -1.02 -27.31
CA VAL A 28 12.15 -0.47 -26.49
C VAL A 28 12.01 -1.44 -25.32
N ALA A 29 12.47 -1.03 -24.14
CA ALA A 29 12.20 -1.80 -22.93
C ALA A 29 10.68 -1.93 -22.80
N ALA A 30 10.20 -3.16 -22.64
CA ALA A 30 8.79 -3.40 -22.47
C ALA A 30 8.29 -2.64 -21.24
N MET A 31 7.16 -1.95 -21.37
CA MET A 31 6.51 -1.28 -20.24
C MET A 31 6.22 -2.31 -19.15
N PRO A 32 6.51 -2.02 -17.87
CA PRO A 32 6.24 -2.94 -16.79
C PRO A 32 4.73 -3.28 -16.73
N SER A 33 4.40 -4.51 -16.42
CA SER A 33 3.03 -4.94 -16.23
C SER A 33 2.40 -4.25 -15.00
N GLN A 34 1.08 -4.21 -14.92
CA GLN A 34 0.39 -3.63 -13.76
C GLN A 34 0.80 -4.32 -12.45
N ASP A 35 1.02 -5.63 -12.48
CA ASP A 35 1.46 -6.37 -11.29
C ASP A 35 2.91 -6.05 -10.90
N GLU A 36 3.80 -5.80 -11.85
CA GLU A 36 5.16 -5.32 -11.57
C GLU A 36 5.14 -3.93 -10.93
N LEU A 37 4.27 -3.02 -11.40
CA LEU A 37 4.10 -1.70 -10.80
C LEU A 37 3.56 -1.79 -9.36
N LYS A 38 2.53 -2.62 -9.12
CA LYS A 38 2.00 -2.87 -7.78
C LYS A 38 3.05 -3.48 -6.84
N LYS A 39 3.84 -4.42 -7.36
CA LYS A 39 4.93 -5.03 -6.61
C LYS A 39 5.98 -3.99 -6.24
N GLN A 40 6.38 -3.17 -7.18
CA GLN A 40 7.38 -2.11 -6.95
C GLN A 40 6.91 -1.16 -5.84
N VAL A 41 5.69 -0.61 -5.94
CA VAL A 41 5.19 0.34 -4.94
C VAL A 41 4.95 -0.31 -3.58
N GLY A 42 4.47 -1.56 -3.55
CA GLY A 42 4.29 -2.30 -2.31
C GLY A 42 5.61 -2.58 -1.59
N TYR A 43 6.65 -2.98 -2.35
CA TYR A 43 7.99 -3.20 -1.81
C TYR A 43 8.61 -1.92 -1.30
N GLN A 44 8.56 -0.86 -2.10
CA GLN A 44 9.08 0.45 -1.74
C GLN A 44 8.45 0.99 -0.45
N ALA A 45 7.13 0.82 -0.26
CA ALA A 45 6.47 1.27 0.95
C ALA A 45 7.02 0.60 2.21
N ILE A 46 7.32 -0.69 2.15
CA ILE A 46 7.95 -1.38 3.28
C ILE A 46 9.39 -0.90 3.48
N ASP A 47 10.18 -0.83 2.40
CA ASP A 47 11.59 -0.47 2.47
C ASP A 47 11.80 0.96 2.99
N ASP A 48 10.90 1.91 2.67
CA ASP A 48 11.02 3.32 3.04
C ASP A 48 10.42 3.65 4.42
N TYR A 49 9.38 2.90 4.85
CA TYR A 49 8.57 3.31 6.00
C TYR A 49 8.54 2.33 7.16
N VAL A 50 9.08 1.11 7.01
CA VAL A 50 9.08 0.12 8.08
C VAL A 50 10.49 -0.11 8.60
N THR A 51 10.65 -0.03 9.91
CA THR A 51 11.89 -0.34 10.61
C THR A 51 11.64 -1.34 11.74
N SER A 52 12.69 -2.03 12.18
CA SER A 52 12.58 -3.02 13.26
C SER A 52 11.94 -2.44 14.52
N GLY A 53 11.13 -3.22 15.21
CA GLY A 53 10.41 -2.85 16.42
C GLY A 53 9.05 -2.20 16.19
N MET A 54 8.66 -1.90 14.95
CA MET A 54 7.39 -1.24 14.61
C MET A 54 6.18 -2.16 14.72
N LYS A 55 5.04 -1.54 15.03
CA LYS A 55 3.69 -2.09 14.91
C LYS A 55 3.09 -1.62 13.61
N VAL A 56 2.76 -2.55 12.72
CA VAL A 56 2.41 -2.27 11.32
C VAL A 56 0.97 -2.68 11.02
N GLY A 57 0.17 -1.76 10.50
CA GLY A 57 -1.15 -2.06 9.92
C GLY A 57 -0.99 -2.58 8.50
N LEU A 58 -1.52 -3.78 8.21
CA LEU A 58 -1.45 -4.42 6.91
C LEU A 58 -2.79 -4.33 6.19
N GLY A 59 -2.79 -3.60 5.10
CA GLY A 59 -3.94 -3.35 4.25
C GLY A 59 -4.45 -4.55 3.47
N THR A 60 -5.49 -4.34 2.70
CA THR A 60 -6.17 -5.35 1.88
C THR A 60 -6.13 -4.97 0.41
N GLY A 61 -6.02 -5.96 -0.47
CA GLY A 61 -6.05 -5.77 -1.93
C GLY A 61 -4.77 -6.22 -2.62
N SER A 62 -4.79 -6.18 -3.95
CA SER A 62 -3.69 -6.73 -4.77
C SER A 62 -2.37 -5.99 -4.60
N THR A 63 -2.41 -4.68 -4.38
CA THR A 63 -1.20 -3.87 -4.13
C THR A 63 -0.67 -4.10 -2.72
N ALA A 64 -1.56 -4.09 -1.72
CA ALA A 64 -1.20 -4.34 -0.32
C ALA A 64 -0.60 -5.74 -0.11
N ALA A 65 -1.05 -6.74 -0.88
CA ALA A 65 -0.51 -8.09 -0.82
C ALA A 65 1.01 -8.13 -1.12
N PHE A 66 1.51 -7.29 -2.00
CA PHE A 66 2.95 -7.18 -2.27
C PHE A 66 3.72 -6.53 -1.10
N ALA A 67 3.11 -5.57 -0.39
CA ALA A 67 3.70 -5.04 0.83
C ALA A 67 3.81 -6.13 1.92
N VAL A 68 2.77 -6.94 2.10
CA VAL A 68 2.78 -8.09 3.03
C VAL A 68 3.86 -9.09 2.64
N GLU A 69 3.98 -9.42 1.34
CA GLU A 69 5.04 -10.30 0.82
C GLU A 69 6.44 -9.75 1.17
N ARG A 70 6.69 -8.45 0.91
CA ARG A 70 7.98 -7.83 1.19
C ARG A 70 8.32 -7.86 2.67
N LEU A 71 7.36 -7.54 3.53
CA LEU A 71 7.55 -7.60 4.98
C LEU A 71 7.96 -9.00 5.45
N GLY A 72 7.26 -10.03 4.95
CA GLY A 72 7.59 -11.43 5.25
C GLY A 72 9.00 -11.82 4.80
N MET A 73 9.43 -11.36 3.63
CA MET A 73 10.80 -11.60 3.12
C MET A 73 11.86 -10.97 4.04
N LEU A 74 11.67 -9.70 4.46
CA LEU A 74 12.63 -8.98 5.30
C LEU A 74 12.68 -9.51 6.74
N LEU A 75 11.59 -10.06 7.24
CA LEU A 75 11.57 -10.76 8.53
C LEU A 75 12.30 -12.10 8.43
N LYS A 76 12.07 -12.84 7.34
CA LYS A 76 12.69 -14.16 7.12
C LYS A 76 14.20 -14.09 6.95
N ASP A 77 14.70 -13.07 6.26
CA ASP A 77 16.15 -12.88 6.07
C ASP A 77 16.84 -12.15 7.24
N GLY A 78 16.06 -11.69 8.24
CA GLY A 78 16.56 -11.05 9.45
C GLY A 78 16.92 -9.57 9.29
N THR A 79 16.60 -8.95 8.13
CA THR A 79 16.76 -7.51 7.90
C THR A 79 15.86 -6.70 8.83
N LEU A 80 14.61 -7.11 8.99
CA LEU A 80 13.68 -6.59 9.98
C LEU A 80 13.51 -7.57 11.15
N LYS A 81 13.35 -7.03 12.36
CA LYS A 81 13.16 -7.79 13.60
C LYS A 81 12.11 -7.13 14.47
N ASP A 82 11.50 -7.91 15.35
CA ASP A 82 10.57 -7.41 16.38
C ASP A 82 9.39 -6.63 15.80
N ILE A 83 8.92 -7.02 14.62
CA ILE A 83 7.70 -6.49 14.00
C ILE A 83 6.49 -7.25 14.53
N ILE A 84 5.42 -6.51 14.81
CA ILE A 84 4.09 -7.05 15.08
C ILE A 84 3.12 -6.37 14.12
N ALA A 85 2.21 -7.14 13.52
CA ALA A 85 1.31 -6.60 12.51
C ALA A 85 -0.18 -6.81 12.82
N VAL A 86 -1.02 -5.87 12.39
CA VAL A 86 -2.49 -5.95 12.49
C VAL A 86 -3.08 -6.00 11.08
N PRO A 87 -3.69 -7.12 10.66
CA PRO A 87 -4.28 -7.26 9.34
C PRO A 87 -5.68 -6.66 9.28
N THR A 88 -6.02 -6.02 8.16
CA THR A 88 -7.33 -5.40 7.92
C THR A 88 -8.38 -6.36 7.36
N SER A 89 -8.00 -7.59 6.99
CA SER A 89 -8.93 -8.60 6.49
C SER A 89 -8.49 -10.02 6.83
N VAL A 90 -9.42 -10.98 6.69
CA VAL A 90 -9.10 -12.42 6.84
C VAL A 90 -8.05 -12.84 5.82
N ARG A 91 -8.21 -12.42 4.56
CA ARG A 91 -7.25 -12.73 3.49
C ARG A 91 -5.83 -12.23 3.81
N THR A 92 -5.71 -10.99 4.30
CA THR A 92 -4.41 -10.44 4.69
C THR A 92 -3.82 -11.18 5.89
N LYS A 93 -4.68 -11.58 6.86
CA LYS A 93 -4.27 -12.39 7.99
C LYS A 93 -3.68 -13.73 7.54
N GLU A 94 -4.39 -14.47 6.70
CA GLU A 94 -3.94 -15.76 6.17
C GLU A 94 -2.60 -15.63 5.44
N GLN A 95 -2.46 -14.64 4.55
CA GLN A 95 -1.19 -14.38 3.85
C GLN A 95 -0.05 -14.07 4.83
N ALA A 96 -0.29 -13.25 5.85
CA ALA A 96 0.72 -12.91 6.84
C ALA A 96 1.14 -14.12 7.69
N GLU A 97 0.18 -14.98 8.07
CA GLU A 97 0.44 -16.24 8.78
C GLU A 97 1.30 -17.19 7.94
N GLU A 98 1.00 -17.35 6.66
CA GLU A 98 1.80 -18.17 5.73
C GLU A 98 3.23 -17.66 5.59
N LEU A 99 3.44 -16.36 5.67
CA LEU A 99 4.75 -15.71 5.61
C LEU A 99 5.48 -15.67 6.97
N GLY A 100 4.85 -16.15 8.04
CA GLY A 100 5.43 -16.16 9.39
C GLY A 100 5.52 -14.78 10.03
N ILE A 101 4.71 -13.81 9.61
CA ILE A 101 4.66 -12.47 10.20
C ILE A 101 3.91 -12.56 11.55
N PRO A 102 4.51 -12.07 12.66
CA PRO A 102 3.82 -12.03 13.95
C PRO A 102 2.60 -11.12 13.91
N LEU A 103 1.43 -11.64 14.29
CA LEU A 103 0.16 -10.94 14.26
C LEU A 103 -0.38 -10.63 15.65
N THR A 104 -1.15 -9.54 15.72
CA THR A 104 -1.89 -9.11 16.91
C THR A 104 -3.22 -8.48 16.50
N THR A 105 -3.93 -7.91 17.47
CA THR A 105 -5.20 -7.20 17.29
C THR A 105 -5.14 -5.78 17.86
N LEU A 106 -6.12 -4.94 17.52
CA LEU A 106 -6.25 -3.60 18.10
C LEU A 106 -6.67 -3.63 19.58
N ASP A 107 -7.16 -4.77 20.08
CA ASP A 107 -7.46 -4.93 21.50
C ASP A 107 -6.20 -5.00 22.35
N GLU A 108 -5.09 -5.53 21.79
CA GLU A 108 -3.79 -5.59 22.44
C GLU A 108 -2.97 -4.31 22.26
N PHE A 109 -3.10 -3.67 21.10
CA PHE A 109 -2.37 -2.44 20.77
C PHE A 109 -3.31 -1.39 20.18
N SER A 110 -3.58 -0.34 20.95
CA SER A 110 -4.44 0.78 20.54
C SER A 110 -3.74 1.82 19.65
N ARG A 111 -2.45 1.64 19.34
CA ARG A 111 -1.66 2.55 18.50
C ARG A 111 -0.68 1.74 17.64
N LEU A 112 -0.57 2.12 16.38
CA LEU A 112 0.36 1.56 15.41
C LEU A 112 1.33 2.65 14.94
N ASP A 113 2.55 2.26 14.57
CA ASP A 113 3.55 3.21 14.07
C ASP A 113 3.25 3.60 12.62
N VAL A 114 2.85 2.62 11.80
CA VAL A 114 2.51 2.85 10.40
C VAL A 114 1.39 1.89 9.95
N ALA A 115 0.50 2.37 9.08
CA ALA A 115 -0.43 1.54 8.32
C ALA A 115 -0.15 1.72 6.83
N ILE A 116 -0.15 0.62 6.07
CA ILE A 116 0.10 0.60 4.63
C ILE A 116 -1.08 -0.06 3.95
N ASP A 117 -1.80 0.66 3.08
CA ASP A 117 -2.97 0.13 2.38
C ASP A 117 -3.16 0.79 1.01
N GLY A 118 -3.99 0.18 0.17
CA GLY A 118 -4.40 0.71 -1.12
C GLY A 118 -5.57 1.68 -1.03
N ALA A 119 -5.91 2.28 -2.18
CA ALA A 119 -7.14 3.03 -2.38
C ALA A 119 -7.79 2.67 -3.73
N ASP A 120 -9.09 2.91 -3.84
CA ASP A 120 -9.84 2.72 -5.09
C ASP A 120 -9.74 3.96 -6.00
N GLU A 121 -9.75 5.17 -5.40
CA GLU A 121 -9.50 6.44 -6.05
C GLU A 121 -8.69 7.37 -5.12
N VAL A 122 -7.89 8.24 -5.74
CA VAL A 122 -7.13 9.30 -5.05
C VAL A 122 -7.23 10.58 -5.87
N ASP A 123 -7.71 11.66 -5.25
CA ASP A 123 -7.78 12.98 -5.88
C ASP A 123 -6.52 13.84 -5.60
N PRO A 124 -6.36 15.02 -6.24
CA PRO A 124 -5.21 15.89 -6.04
C PRO A 124 -5.04 16.42 -4.61
N ASP A 125 -6.12 16.47 -3.83
CA ASP A 125 -6.12 16.89 -2.43
C ASP A 125 -5.83 15.73 -1.48
N LEU A 126 -5.47 14.54 -2.03
CA LEU A 126 -5.22 13.28 -1.31
C LEU A 126 -6.45 12.76 -0.54
N ASN A 127 -7.66 13.10 -0.98
CA ASN A 127 -8.85 12.41 -0.52
C ASN A 127 -8.95 11.04 -1.20
N LEU A 128 -9.53 10.07 -0.50
CA LEU A 128 -9.53 8.68 -0.92
C LEU A 128 -10.95 8.12 -1.04
N VAL A 129 -11.19 7.31 -2.07
CA VAL A 129 -12.25 6.29 -2.04
C VAL A 129 -11.62 4.96 -1.70
N LYS A 130 -12.19 4.28 -0.72
CA LYS A 130 -11.78 2.95 -0.27
C LYS A 130 -12.98 2.03 -0.09
N GLY A 131 -12.72 0.73 0.00
CA GLY A 131 -13.75 -0.25 0.32
C GLY A 131 -14.17 -1.16 -0.84
N GLY A 132 -13.58 -1.01 -2.02
CA GLY A 132 -13.83 -1.90 -3.16
C GLY A 132 -13.58 -3.38 -2.85
N GLY A 133 -12.62 -3.66 -1.97
CA GLY A 133 -12.30 -4.99 -1.46
C GLY A 133 -13.22 -5.54 -0.36
N GLY A 134 -14.20 -4.73 0.13
CA GLY A 134 -15.15 -5.13 1.18
C GLY A 134 -14.60 -5.13 2.61
N ALA A 135 -13.40 -4.61 2.85
CA ALA A 135 -12.74 -4.58 4.17
C ALA A 135 -12.76 -3.21 4.87
N LEU A 136 -13.44 -2.20 4.27
CA LEU A 136 -13.36 -0.78 4.65
C LEU A 136 -13.45 -0.51 6.16
N LEU A 137 -14.36 -1.17 6.88
CA LEU A 137 -14.51 -0.93 8.32
C LEU A 137 -13.22 -1.27 9.08
N ARG A 138 -12.64 -2.44 8.80
CA ARG A 138 -11.40 -2.87 9.45
C ARG A 138 -10.21 -2.02 8.98
N GLU A 139 -10.14 -1.70 7.70
CA GLU A 139 -9.15 -0.78 7.14
C GLU A 139 -9.18 0.54 7.92
N LYS A 140 -10.37 1.17 8.04
CA LYS A 140 -10.52 2.43 8.76
C LYS A 140 -10.12 2.36 10.23
N MET A 141 -10.46 1.27 10.92
CA MET A 141 -10.07 1.06 12.33
C MET A 141 -8.55 0.98 12.51
N VAL A 142 -7.86 0.34 11.59
CA VAL A 142 -6.39 0.21 11.61
C VAL A 142 -5.70 1.52 11.21
N GLU A 143 -6.20 2.19 10.17
CA GLU A 143 -5.65 3.45 9.66
C GLU A 143 -5.70 4.58 10.70
N ILE A 144 -6.83 4.75 11.41
CA ILE A 144 -7.01 5.88 12.36
C ILE A 144 -6.17 5.76 13.62
N VAL A 145 -5.66 4.58 13.96
CA VAL A 145 -4.80 4.38 15.13
C VAL A 145 -3.31 4.34 14.77
N ALA A 146 -2.99 4.46 13.48
CA ALA A 146 -1.62 4.55 13.01
C ALA A 146 -1.11 6.00 13.08
N ASP A 147 0.16 6.16 13.49
CA ASP A 147 0.81 7.48 13.50
C ASP A 147 1.07 8.00 12.10
N LYS A 148 1.29 7.08 11.15
CA LYS A 148 1.49 7.37 9.74
C LYS A 148 0.65 6.42 8.90
N PHE A 149 -0.08 6.96 7.93
CA PHE A 149 -0.81 6.17 6.93
C PHE A 149 -0.17 6.35 5.55
N ILE A 150 0.29 5.25 4.96
CA ILE A 150 0.92 5.19 3.64
C ILE A 150 -0.07 4.59 2.66
N VAL A 151 -0.44 5.38 1.66
CA VAL A 151 -1.34 4.94 0.58
C VAL A 151 -0.50 4.50 -0.61
N ILE A 152 -0.71 3.26 -1.04
CA ILE A 152 0.00 2.64 -2.16
C ILE A 152 -0.98 2.36 -3.30
N VAL A 153 -0.77 3.04 -4.44
CA VAL A 153 -1.63 2.91 -5.61
C VAL A 153 -0.79 2.92 -6.90
N ASP A 154 -1.34 2.36 -7.95
CA ASP A 154 -0.88 2.58 -9.30
C ASP A 154 -1.58 3.81 -9.92
N GLU A 155 -1.05 4.31 -11.04
CA GLU A 155 -1.53 5.51 -11.72
C GLU A 155 -3.03 5.45 -12.10
N SER A 156 -3.58 4.24 -12.31
CA SER A 156 -4.99 4.07 -12.68
C SER A 156 -5.98 4.48 -11.57
N LYS A 157 -5.47 4.70 -10.34
CA LYS A 157 -6.26 5.12 -9.19
C LYS A 157 -6.31 6.63 -9.00
N LEU A 158 -5.52 7.37 -9.75
CA LEU A 158 -5.54 8.83 -9.72
C LEU A 158 -6.73 9.35 -10.50
N CYS A 159 -7.44 10.32 -9.95
CA CYS A 159 -8.58 10.98 -10.56
C CYS A 159 -8.58 12.49 -10.26
N ASP A 160 -9.23 13.26 -11.12
CA ASP A 160 -9.37 14.71 -10.89
C ASP A 160 -10.36 15.03 -9.78
N ALA A 161 -11.33 14.14 -9.54
CA ALA A 161 -12.33 14.24 -8.46
C ALA A 161 -12.85 12.85 -8.10
N LEU A 162 -13.18 12.64 -6.83
CA LEU A 162 -13.67 11.34 -6.35
C LEU A 162 -15.07 11.01 -6.89
N GLY A 163 -15.32 9.73 -7.15
CA GLY A 163 -16.64 9.16 -7.40
C GLY A 163 -16.98 8.80 -8.84
N PRO A 164 -16.45 9.45 -9.91
CA PRO A 164 -16.80 9.08 -11.27
C PRO A 164 -16.38 7.67 -11.69
N GLY A 165 -15.23 7.21 -11.20
CA GLY A 165 -14.65 5.93 -11.58
C GLY A 165 -15.06 4.77 -10.67
N PHE A 166 -15.51 5.06 -9.44
CA PHE A 166 -15.84 4.04 -8.47
C PHE A 166 -17.25 4.25 -7.85
N PRO A 167 -18.18 3.29 -8.02
CA PRO A 167 -19.53 3.44 -7.48
C PRO A 167 -19.54 3.31 -5.95
N VAL A 168 -19.73 4.42 -5.27
CA VAL A 168 -19.90 4.44 -3.80
C VAL A 168 -21.28 3.90 -3.44
N ARG A 169 -21.33 2.76 -2.75
CA ARG A 169 -22.59 2.21 -2.20
C ARG A 169 -22.87 2.85 -0.85
N SER A 170 -23.89 3.73 -0.79
CA SER A 170 -24.46 4.12 0.49
C SER A 170 -25.49 3.08 0.95
N ARG A 171 -25.40 2.58 2.18
CA ARG A 171 -26.54 1.89 2.82
C ARG A 171 -27.50 2.98 3.32
N ARG A 172 -28.73 2.93 2.82
CA ARG A 172 -29.85 3.65 3.44
C ARG A 172 -30.33 2.92 4.69
#